data_0ced63d2e574feafca5249802784c8de
#
_entry.id   0ced63d2e574feafca5249802784c8de
#
_cell.length_a   1.000
_cell.length_b   1.000
_cell.length_c   1.000
_cell.angle_alpha   90.00
_cell.angle_beta   90.00
_cell.angle_gamma   90.00
#
_symmetry.space_group_name_H-M   'P 1'
#
loop_
_entity.id
_entity.type
_entity.pdbx_description
1 polymer ?
#
loop_
_entity_poly.entity_id
_entity_poly.type
_entity_poly.pdbx_seq_one_letter_code
_entity_poly.pdbx_strand_id
1 'polypeptide(L)'
;MAKFAKEANKAAQALSTTTNTYAKAALIYYQQGLDDKQVKERTDLTIKMANVTGNTAKTVSEQLTAIWNNFDDGSRSLESYIDVITALGASTASSTTEIAEGLEKFAAIARTVGLSYEYATSALATVVAKTRQSADVVGTAFKTLFARIQDLELGKTLDDGTTLGRYSQALATIGVNIKNANGELKDMDDILDELGAKWDQIDRGTQVAVAQAVGGTRQYQQLIAILDNWDYMQKNLNVAAGSEGTLSRQAEIYAGSWEAAKNRVKASAEEIYKTLLND
;
A
#
# COMPACT_ATOMS: atom_id res chain seq x y z
N MET A 1 -22.90 9.72 24.75
CA MET A 1 -21.97 8.66 25.18
C MET A 1 -22.63 7.27 25.21
N ALA A 2 -23.78 7.07 25.84
CA ALA A 2 -24.43 5.73 25.91
C ALA A 2 -24.77 5.13 24.52
N LYS A 3 -25.25 5.93 23.56
CA LYS A 3 -25.55 5.47 22.20
C LYS A 3 -24.30 4.97 21.48
N PHE A 4 -23.20 5.72 21.50
CA PHE A 4 -21.92 5.30 20.91
C PHE A 4 -21.39 4.02 21.53
N ALA A 5 -21.45 3.89 22.87
CA ALA A 5 -20.98 2.68 23.56
C ALA A 5 -21.75 1.42 23.14
N LYS A 6 -23.07 1.54 22.94
CA LYS A 6 -23.93 0.44 22.47
C LYS A 6 -23.63 0.07 21.01
N GLU A 7 -23.46 1.06 20.14
CA GLU A 7 -23.09 0.86 18.73
C GLU A 7 -21.70 0.25 18.59
N ALA A 8 -20.72 0.75 19.36
CA ALA A 8 -19.37 0.20 19.40
C ALA A 8 -19.34 -1.27 19.87
N ASN A 9 -20.15 -1.62 20.88
CA ASN A 9 -20.23 -3.01 21.32
C ASN A 9 -20.85 -3.91 20.25
N LYS A 10 -21.96 -3.49 19.62
CA LYS A 10 -22.58 -4.24 18.53
C LYS A 10 -21.62 -4.46 17.36
N ALA A 11 -20.88 -3.43 16.96
CA ALA A 11 -19.88 -3.52 15.91
C ALA A 11 -18.71 -4.44 16.31
N ALA A 12 -18.25 -4.35 17.57
CA ALA A 12 -17.18 -5.21 18.09
C ALA A 12 -17.56 -6.70 18.05
N GLN A 13 -18.78 -7.04 18.44
CA GLN A 13 -19.29 -8.41 18.35
C GLN A 13 -19.36 -8.88 16.89
N ALA A 14 -19.91 -8.06 15.98
CA ALA A 14 -20.00 -8.40 14.56
C ALA A 14 -18.63 -8.59 13.90
N LEU A 15 -17.63 -7.80 14.30
CA LEU A 15 -16.26 -7.84 13.76
C LEU A 15 -15.33 -8.76 14.58
N SER A 16 -15.83 -9.51 15.55
CA SER A 16 -15.05 -10.46 16.36
C SER A 16 -13.86 -9.80 17.09
N THR A 17 -14.08 -8.60 17.63
CA THR A 17 -13.13 -7.85 18.45
C THR A 17 -13.72 -7.47 19.80
N THR A 18 -12.96 -6.78 20.66
CA THR A 18 -13.49 -6.25 21.93
C THR A 18 -14.04 -4.84 21.75
N THR A 19 -15.03 -4.45 22.59
CA THR A 19 -15.58 -3.08 22.57
C THR A 19 -14.50 -2.03 22.80
N ASN A 20 -13.56 -2.33 23.70
CA ASN A 20 -12.44 -1.43 23.99
C ASN A 20 -11.52 -1.23 22.78
N THR A 21 -11.19 -2.31 22.05
CA THR A 21 -10.37 -2.24 20.82
C THR A 21 -11.08 -1.41 19.75
N TYR A 22 -12.37 -1.65 19.52
CA TYR A 22 -13.18 -0.89 18.56
C TYR A 22 -13.24 0.59 18.92
N ALA A 23 -13.53 0.92 20.19
CA ALA A 23 -13.62 2.30 20.64
C ALA A 23 -12.29 3.06 20.53
N LYS A 24 -11.15 2.40 20.82
CA LYS A 24 -9.83 2.99 20.62
C LYS A 24 -9.51 3.24 19.15
N ALA A 25 -9.87 2.34 18.27
CA ALA A 25 -9.72 2.54 16.82
C ALA A 25 -10.59 3.70 16.32
N ALA A 26 -11.87 3.78 16.75
CA ALA A 26 -12.75 4.88 16.40
C ALA A 26 -12.23 6.24 16.87
N LEU A 27 -11.63 6.30 18.07
CA LEU A 27 -11.06 7.53 18.62
C LEU A 27 -9.97 8.12 17.71
N ILE A 28 -9.14 7.28 17.08
CA ILE A 28 -8.09 7.73 16.15
C ILE A 28 -8.70 8.51 15.00
N TYR A 29 -9.80 8.02 14.43
CA TYR A 29 -10.47 8.66 13.31
C TYR A 29 -11.28 9.90 13.72
N TYR A 30 -11.87 9.93 14.91
CA TYR A 30 -12.45 11.15 15.48
C TYR A 30 -11.39 12.24 15.68
N GLN A 31 -10.19 11.88 16.11
CA GLN A 31 -9.06 12.82 16.27
C GLN A 31 -8.59 13.38 14.92
N GLN A 32 -8.85 12.68 13.81
CA GLN A 32 -8.59 13.19 12.46
C GLN A 32 -9.71 14.13 11.95
N GLY A 33 -10.75 14.38 12.74
CA GLY A 33 -11.84 15.29 12.40
C GLY A 33 -12.91 14.70 11.47
N LEU A 34 -12.97 13.36 11.35
CA LEU A 34 -13.94 12.69 10.51
C LEU A 34 -15.33 12.64 11.19
N ASP A 35 -16.39 12.62 10.38
CA ASP A 35 -17.75 12.47 10.85
C ASP A 35 -18.08 11.03 11.29
N ASP A 36 -19.22 10.84 11.97
CA ASP A 36 -19.64 9.54 12.52
C ASP A 36 -19.70 8.43 11.47
N LYS A 37 -20.10 8.73 10.23
CA LYS A 37 -20.21 7.75 9.14
C LYS A 37 -18.82 7.33 8.67
N GLN A 38 -17.95 8.29 8.43
CA GLN A 38 -16.55 8.05 8.02
C GLN A 38 -15.77 7.32 9.11
N VAL A 39 -15.95 7.72 10.38
CA VAL A 39 -15.33 7.05 11.53
C VAL A 39 -15.78 5.60 11.59
N LYS A 40 -17.08 5.33 11.46
CA LYS A 40 -17.59 3.95 11.48
C LYS A 40 -16.99 3.12 10.35
N GLU A 41 -17.05 3.61 9.11
CA GLU A 41 -16.54 2.89 7.93
C GLU A 41 -15.04 2.57 8.08
N ARG A 42 -14.22 3.57 8.39
CA ARG A 42 -12.77 3.38 8.56
C ARG A 42 -12.43 2.49 9.74
N THR A 43 -13.19 2.59 10.84
CA THR A 43 -12.99 1.71 12.01
C THR A 43 -13.33 0.26 11.67
N ASP A 44 -14.45 0.02 11.01
CA ASP A 44 -14.87 -1.34 10.62
C ASP A 44 -13.80 -2.00 9.72
N LEU A 45 -13.28 -1.27 8.72
CA LEU A 45 -12.22 -1.73 7.83
C LEU A 45 -10.89 -1.97 8.57
N THR A 46 -10.53 -1.06 9.45
CA THR A 46 -9.33 -1.20 10.29
C THR A 46 -9.38 -2.46 11.15
N ILE A 47 -10.53 -2.74 11.78
CA ILE A 47 -10.70 -3.94 12.61
C ILE A 47 -10.66 -5.19 11.74
N LYS A 48 -11.32 -5.21 10.57
CA LYS A 48 -11.24 -6.35 9.64
C LYS A 48 -9.77 -6.65 9.28
N MET A 49 -9.02 -5.64 8.84
CA MET A 49 -7.61 -5.82 8.47
C MET A 49 -6.73 -6.22 9.67
N ALA A 50 -6.96 -5.64 10.85
CA ALA A 50 -6.25 -5.99 12.09
C ALA A 50 -6.47 -7.47 12.45
N ASN A 51 -7.69 -7.96 12.32
CA ASN A 51 -8.02 -9.36 12.56
C ASN A 51 -7.34 -10.31 11.55
N VAL A 52 -7.32 -9.93 10.27
CA VAL A 52 -6.70 -10.74 9.20
C VAL A 52 -5.18 -10.78 9.34
N THR A 53 -4.55 -9.67 9.73
CA THR A 53 -3.09 -9.55 9.82
C THR A 53 -2.52 -9.91 11.19
N GLY A 54 -3.34 -9.92 12.23
CA GLY A 54 -2.91 -10.03 13.63
C GLY A 54 -2.26 -8.74 14.18
N ASN A 55 -2.27 -7.65 13.44
CA ASN A 55 -1.71 -6.37 13.87
C ASN A 55 -2.63 -5.63 14.83
N THR A 56 -2.07 -4.62 15.53
CA THR A 56 -2.89 -3.73 16.35
C THR A 56 -3.74 -2.80 15.49
N ALA A 57 -4.95 -2.47 15.96
CA ALA A 57 -5.80 -1.51 15.26
C ALA A 57 -5.12 -0.14 15.07
N LYS A 58 -4.24 0.26 15.98
CA LYS A 58 -3.45 1.49 15.86
C LYS A 58 -2.52 1.43 14.65
N THR A 59 -1.68 0.39 14.55
CA THR A 59 -0.75 0.20 13.43
C THR A 59 -1.49 0.18 12.10
N VAL A 60 -2.59 -0.59 12.02
CA VAL A 60 -3.42 -0.68 10.81
C VAL A 60 -4.04 0.67 10.45
N SER A 61 -4.51 1.44 11.44
CA SER A 61 -5.10 2.76 11.16
C SER A 61 -4.08 3.76 10.61
N GLU A 62 -2.83 3.71 11.07
CA GLU A 62 -1.74 4.54 10.55
C GLU A 62 -1.42 4.18 9.09
N GLN A 63 -1.28 2.89 8.81
CA GLN A 63 -1.04 2.37 7.45
C GLN A 63 -2.18 2.72 6.49
N LEU A 64 -3.43 2.46 6.87
CA LEU A 64 -4.59 2.75 6.02
C LEU A 64 -4.81 4.25 5.82
N THR A 65 -4.54 5.07 6.84
CA THR A 65 -4.59 6.53 6.70
C THR A 65 -3.57 7.01 5.67
N ALA A 66 -2.34 6.48 5.68
CA ALA A 66 -1.33 6.82 4.69
C ALA A 66 -1.75 6.41 3.27
N ILE A 67 -2.34 5.23 3.11
CA ILE A 67 -2.84 4.73 1.82
C ILE A 67 -3.99 5.62 1.32
N TRP A 68 -5.05 5.78 2.11
CA TRP A 68 -6.25 6.52 1.70
C TRP A 68 -5.97 8.00 1.43
N ASN A 69 -5.17 8.66 2.26
CA ASN A 69 -4.87 10.08 2.06
C ASN A 69 -4.07 10.35 0.76
N ASN A 70 -3.38 9.35 0.23
CA ASN A 70 -2.55 9.52 -0.96
C ASN A 70 -3.18 8.94 -2.23
N PHE A 71 -3.94 7.87 -2.15
CA PHE A 71 -4.46 7.18 -3.34
C PHE A 71 -5.98 7.27 -3.49
N ASP A 72 -6.74 7.58 -2.42
CA ASP A 72 -8.19 7.69 -2.52
C ASP A 72 -8.57 8.99 -3.25
N ASP A 73 -9.22 8.82 -4.38
CA ASP A 73 -9.77 9.89 -5.22
C ASP A 73 -11.32 9.84 -5.28
N GLY A 74 -11.93 8.97 -4.48
CA GLY A 74 -13.37 8.76 -4.44
C GLY A 74 -13.93 7.91 -5.58
N SER A 75 -13.09 7.38 -6.47
CA SER A 75 -13.54 6.54 -7.60
C SER A 75 -13.94 5.13 -7.19
N ARG A 76 -13.48 4.66 -6.03
CA ARG A 76 -13.73 3.32 -5.51
C ARG A 76 -13.90 3.29 -3.98
N SER A 77 -14.38 2.18 -3.45
CA SER A 77 -14.56 2.01 -1.99
C SER A 77 -13.22 1.97 -1.25
N LEU A 78 -13.21 2.43 0.01
CA LEU A 78 -12.01 2.32 0.86
C LEU A 78 -11.57 0.87 1.09
N GLU A 79 -12.51 -0.09 1.08
CA GLU A 79 -12.23 -1.53 1.21
C GLU A 79 -11.38 -2.04 0.04
N SER A 80 -11.60 -1.54 -1.18
CA SER A 80 -10.88 -2.00 -2.37
C SER A 80 -9.36 -1.78 -2.28
N TYR A 81 -8.90 -0.75 -1.58
CA TYR A 81 -7.46 -0.55 -1.31
C TYR A 81 -6.90 -1.68 -0.42
N ILE A 82 -7.67 -2.11 0.56
CA ILE A 82 -7.26 -3.21 1.46
C ILE A 82 -7.32 -4.55 0.74
N ASP A 83 -8.29 -4.73 -0.15
CA ASP A 83 -8.39 -5.93 -0.98
C ASP A 83 -7.12 -6.17 -1.79
N VAL A 84 -6.55 -5.13 -2.41
CA VAL A 84 -5.30 -5.22 -3.19
C VAL A 84 -4.15 -5.73 -2.33
N ILE A 85 -3.86 -5.08 -1.19
CA ILE A 85 -2.74 -5.50 -0.33
C ILE A 85 -2.97 -6.88 0.31
N THR A 86 -4.23 -7.23 0.59
CA THR A 86 -4.58 -8.54 1.15
C THR A 86 -4.44 -9.64 0.09
N ALA A 87 -4.84 -9.40 -1.15
CA ALA A 87 -4.68 -10.34 -2.26
C ALA A 87 -3.21 -10.58 -2.58
N LEU A 88 -2.41 -9.52 -2.66
CA LEU A 88 -0.97 -9.62 -2.87
C LEU A 88 -0.27 -10.32 -1.71
N GLY A 89 -0.63 -10.01 -0.46
CA GLY A 89 -0.09 -10.69 0.72
C GLY A 89 -0.42 -12.18 0.77
N ALA A 90 -1.57 -12.59 0.23
CA ALA A 90 -1.96 -13.99 0.15
C ALA A 90 -1.32 -14.76 -1.02
N SER A 91 -0.88 -14.07 -2.07
CA SER A 91 -0.38 -14.68 -3.32
C SER A 91 1.12 -14.55 -3.53
N THR A 92 1.81 -13.77 -2.70
CA THR A 92 3.26 -13.54 -2.80
C THR A 92 3.99 -14.01 -1.54
N ALA A 93 5.31 -13.97 -1.57
CA ALA A 93 6.14 -14.21 -0.39
C ALA A 93 6.34 -12.95 0.49
N SER A 94 5.59 -11.88 0.23
CA SER A 94 5.41 -10.73 1.12
C SER A 94 4.05 -10.83 1.81
N SER A 95 3.95 -10.40 3.06
CA SER A 95 2.67 -10.39 3.79
C SER A 95 1.90 -9.09 3.55
N THR A 96 0.57 -9.11 3.83
CA THR A 96 -0.26 -7.90 3.83
C THR A 96 0.33 -6.80 4.72
N THR A 97 0.87 -7.17 5.88
CA THR A 97 1.54 -6.26 6.81
C THR A 97 2.77 -5.59 6.19
N GLU A 98 3.66 -6.39 5.58
CA GLU A 98 4.86 -5.87 4.93
C GLU A 98 4.52 -4.92 3.78
N ILE A 99 3.51 -5.25 2.97
CA ILE A 99 3.08 -4.37 1.87
C ILE A 99 2.54 -3.04 2.42
N ALA A 100 1.69 -3.07 3.44
CA ALA A 100 1.14 -1.87 4.05
C ALA A 100 2.22 -0.99 4.71
N GLU A 101 3.19 -1.61 5.41
CA GLU A 101 4.33 -0.94 6.05
C GLU A 101 5.23 -0.24 5.02
N GLY A 102 5.55 -0.92 3.93
CA GLY A 102 6.37 -0.33 2.88
C GLY A 102 5.65 0.83 2.16
N LEU A 103 4.35 0.68 1.88
CA LEU A 103 3.54 1.75 1.27
C LEU A 103 3.49 3.02 2.12
N GLU A 104 3.38 2.90 3.44
CA GLU A 104 3.40 4.05 4.36
C GLU A 104 4.62 4.95 4.12
N LYS A 105 5.76 4.38 3.71
CA LYS A 105 7.00 5.14 3.48
C LYS A 105 6.98 5.99 2.23
N PHE A 106 6.31 5.55 1.15
CA PHE A 106 6.44 6.21 -0.15
C PHE A 106 5.11 6.54 -0.86
N ALA A 107 3.96 6.24 -0.25
CA ALA A 107 2.65 6.51 -0.85
C ALA A 107 2.50 7.95 -1.37
N ALA A 108 2.94 8.94 -0.58
CA ALA A 108 2.83 10.35 -0.96
C ALA A 108 3.63 10.69 -2.22
N ILE A 109 4.86 10.18 -2.35
CA ILE A 109 5.70 10.46 -3.53
C ILE A 109 5.28 9.63 -4.73
N ALA A 110 4.79 8.40 -4.54
CA ALA A 110 4.32 7.55 -5.61
C ALA A 110 3.23 8.25 -6.45
N ARG A 111 2.24 8.83 -5.78
CA ARG A 111 1.19 9.61 -6.45
C ARG A 111 1.73 10.77 -7.28
N THR A 112 2.75 11.48 -6.79
CA THR A 112 3.25 12.68 -7.48
C THR A 112 4.00 12.39 -8.77
N VAL A 113 4.52 11.17 -8.94
CA VAL A 113 5.19 10.72 -10.17
C VAL A 113 4.28 9.88 -11.07
N GLY A 114 2.96 9.88 -10.82
CA GLY A 114 2.00 9.12 -11.62
C GLY A 114 2.14 7.61 -11.45
N LEU A 115 2.47 7.12 -10.23
CA LEU A 115 2.45 5.70 -9.93
C LEU A 115 1.08 5.36 -9.34
N SER A 116 0.32 4.51 -10.01
CA SER A 116 -0.98 4.05 -9.51
C SER A 116 -0.83 3.18 -8.27
N TYR A 117 -1.93 3.01 -7.54
CA TYR A 117 -1.93 2.20 -6.33
C TYR A 117 -1.56 0.74 -6.60
N GLU A 118 -2.09 0.16 -7.67
CA GLU A 118 -1.80 -1.20 -8.10
C GLU A 118 -0.32 -1.38 -8.47
N TYR A 119 0.25 -0.40 -9.18
CA TYR A 119 1.68 -0.42 -9.50
C TYR A 119 2.56 -0.30 -8.25
N ALA A 120 2.26 0.67 -7.37
CA ALA A 120 3.00 0.87 -6.13
C ALA A 120 3.02 -0.38 -5.26
N THR A 121 1.84 -1.02 -5.07
CA THR A 121 1.69 -2.24 -4.27
C THR A 121 2.38 -3.44 -4.91
N SER A 122 2.20 -3.62 -6.21
CA SER A 122 2.77 -4.76 -6.96
C SER A 122 4.29 -4.67 -7.05
N ALA A 123 4.86 -3.48 -7.28
CA ALA A 123 6.30 -3.24 -7.27
C ALA A 123 6.91 -3.56 -5.90
N LEU A 124 6.29 -3.04 -4.83
CA LEU A 124 6.74 -3.32 -3.46
C LEU A 124 6.70 -4.81 -3.14
N ALA A 125 5.57 -5.48 -3.40
CA ALA A 125 5.40 -6.92 -3.19
C ALA A 125 6.42 -7.72 -4.00
N THR A 126 6.72 -7.31 -5.24
CA THR A 126 7.72 -7.96 -6.09
C THR A 126 9.12 -7.87 -5.48
N VAL A 127 9.57 -6.67 -5.10
CA VAL A 127 10.92 -6.48 -4.56
C VAL A 127 11.07 -7.18 -3.21
N VAL A 128 10.11 -7.03 -2.29
CA VAL A 128 10.14 -7.72 -0.98
C VAL A 128 10.18 -9.25 -1.17
N ALA A 129 9.31 -9.80 -2.02
CA ALA A 129 9.25 -11.24 -2.27
C ALA A 129 10.55 -11.80 -2.89
N LYS A 130 11.18 -11.05 -3.80
CA LYS A 130 12.35 -11.52 -4.55
C LYS A 130 13.67 -11.26 -3.85
N THR A 131 13.80 -10.14 -3.15
CA THR A 131 15.05 -9.78 -2.46
C THR A 131 15.09 -10.21 -0.99
N ARG A 132 13.92 -10.45 -0.38
CA ARG A 132 13.75 -10.71 1.05
C ARG A 132 14.26 -9.58 1.95
N GLN A 133 14.45 -8.38 1.38
CA GLN A 133 14.69 -7.17 2.16
C GLN A 133 13.41 -6.81 2.93
N SER A 134 13.55 -6.16 4.09
CA SER A 134 12.38 -5.68 4.84
C SER A 134 11.60 -4.64 4.04
N ALA A 135 10.29 -4.62 4.23
CA ALA A 135 9.41 -3.67 3.55
C ALA A 135 9.76 -2.21 3.87
N ASP A 136 10.22 -1.92 5.09
CA ASP A 136 10.72 -0.60 5.50
C ASP A 136 11.91 -0.14 4.64
N VAL A 137 12.89 -1.04 4.42
CA VAL A 137 14.06 -0.77 3.57
C VAL A 137 13.65 -0.54 2.12
N VAL A 138 12.80 -1.42 1.57
CA VAL A 138 12.33 -1.30 0.18
C VAL A 138 11.47 -0.05 0.00
N GLY A 139 10.54 0.23 0.92
CA GLY A 139 9.69 1.43 0.88
C GLY A 139 10.50 2.72 0.97
N THR A 140 11.52 2.77 1.83
CA THR A 140 12.44 3.91 1.93
C THR A 140 13.27 4.08 0.65
N ALA A 141 13.70 2.98 0.03
CA ALA A 141 14.40 3.03 -1.24
C ALA A 141 13.50 3.56 -2.37
N PHE A 142 12.24 3.12 -2.43
CA PHE A 142 11.26 3.63 -3.39
C PHE A 142 10.96 5.12 -3.16
N LYS A 143 10.81 5.55 -1.90
CA LYS A 143 10.68 6.97 -1.58
C LYS A 143 11.82 7.80 -2.18
N THR A 144 13.06 7.34 -2.00
CA THR A 144 14.25 8.03 -2.51
C THR A 144 14.29 8.02 -4.05
N LEU A 145 13.96 6.87 -4.67
CA LEU A 145 13.94 6.71 -6.12
C LEU A 145 12.90 7.65 -6.76
N PHE A 146 11.67 7.64 -6.27
CA PHE A 146 10.60 8.47 -6.82
C PHE A 146 10.79 9.96 -6.51
N ALA A 147 11.34 10.32 -5.35
CA ALA A 147 11.70 11.72 -5.06
C ALA A 147 12.76 12.23 -6.05
N ARG A 148 13.72 11.38 -6.42
CA ARG A 148 14.72 11.71 -7.45
C ARG A 148 14.06 11.99 -8.81
N ILE A 149 13.10 11.16 -9.22
CA ILE A 149 12.36 11.33 -10.46
C ILE A 149 11.56 12.64 -10.43
N GLN A 150 10.82 12.90 -9.35
CA GLN A 150 10.08 14.15 -9.17
C GLN A 150 10.99 15.38 -9.28
N ASP A 151 12.17 15.35 -8.65
CA ASP A 151 13.12 16.47 -8.73
C ASP A 151 13.61 16.71 -10.16
N LEU A 152 13.83 15.65 -10.94
CA LEU A 152 14.17 15.76 -12.36
C LEU A 152 13.00 16.35 -13.18
N GLU A 153 11.77 15.92 -12.92
CA GLU A 153 10.56 16.44 -13.57
C GLU A 153 10.34 17.93 -13.27
N LEU A 154 10.70 18.37 -12.08
CA LEU A 154 10.71 19.79 -11.68
C LEU A 154 11.89 20.58 -12.29
N GLY A 155 12.72 19.95 -13.13
CA GLY A 155 13.83 20.61 -13.82
C GLY A 155 15.07 20.81 -12.95
N LYS A 156 15.17 20.15 -11.78
CA LYS A 156 16.36 20.26 -10.92
C LYS A 156 17.53 19.47 -11.51
N THR A 157 18.74 19.94 -11.22
CA THR A 157 19.96 19.13 -11.36
C THR A 157 20.21 18.43 -10.02
N LEU A 158 20.39 17.13 -10.06
CA LEU A 158 20.61 16.33 -8.85
C LEU A 158 22.08 16.40 -8.39
N ASP A 159 22.36 15.99 -7.15
CA ASP A 159 23.71 16.02 -6.54
C ASP A 159 24.77 15.25 -7.34
N ASP A 160 24.36 14.20 -8.07
CA ASP A 160 25.23 13.43 -8.97
C ASP A 160 25.37 14.03 -10.38
N GLY A 161 24.83 15.22 -10.58
CA GLY A 161 24.86 15.94 -11.85
C GLY A 161 23.85 15.43 -12.89
N THR A 162 22.92 14.54 -12.52
CA THR A 162 21.85 14.09 -13.41
C THR A 162 20.85 15.22 -13.63
N THR A 163 20.44 15.39 -14.87
CA THR A 163 19.40 16.33 -15.31
C THR A 163 18.28 15.55 -16.00
N LEU A 164 17.11 16.16 -16.17
CA LEU A 164 16.00 15.57 -16.93
C LEU A 164 16.44 15.17 -18.36
N GLY A 165 17.32 15.97 -19.00
CA GLY A 165 17.86 15.66 -20.31
C GLY A 165 18.72 14.38 -20.31
N ARG A 166 19.61 14.20 -19.32
CA ARG A 166 20.41 12.97 -19.18
C ARG A 166 19.56 11.75 -18.87
N TYR A 167 18.57 11.90 -17.99
CA TYR A 167 17.60 10.86 -17.70
C TYR A 167 16.83 10.44 -18.96
N SER A 168 16.26 11.41 -19.69
CA SER A 168 15.56 11.17 -20.96
C SER A 168 16.47 10.51 -22.01
N GLN A 169 17.71 10.96 -22.14
CA GLN A 169 18.67 10.39 -23.10
C GLN A 169 19.02 8.94 -22.75
N ALA A 170 19.22 8.62 -21.48
CA ALA A 170 19.51 7.26 -21.05
C ALA A 170 18.36 6.29 -21.42
N LEU A 171 17.10 6.68 -21.19
CA LEU A 171 15.94 5.89 -21.56
C LEU A 171 15.76 5.80 -23.08
N ALA A 172 16.04 6.88 -23.80
CA ALA A 172 15.95 6.91 -25.26
C ALA A 172 16.96 5.95 -25.95
N THR A 173 18.09 5.60 -25.32
CA THR A 173 19.03 4.60 -25.86
C THR A 173 18.41 3.24 -26.07
N ILE A 174 17.39 2.92 -25.31
CA ILE A 174 16.61 1.66 -25.39
C ILE A 174 15.21 1.89 -25.98
N GLY A 175 14.97 3.07 -26.55
CA GLY A 175 13.70 3.42 -27.20
C GLY A 175 12.55 3.66 -26.23
N VAL A 176 12.82 4.05 -24.98
CA VAL A 176 11.82 4.50 -23.99
C VAL A 176 11.80 6.02 -23.98
N ASN A 177 10.62 6.60 -24.15
CA ASN A 177 10.42 8.04 -24.11
C ASN A 177 9.71 8.45 -22.82
N ILE A 178 10.26 9.47 -22.14
CA ILE A 178 9.63 10.01 -20.92
C ILE A 178 8.48 10.99 -21.21
N LYS A 179 8.24 11.30 -22.48
CA LYS A 179 7.16 12.19 -22.92
C LYS A 179 6.19 11.46 -23.84
N ASN A 180 4.92 11.83 -23.73
CA ASN A 180 3.87 11.40 -24.66
C ASN A 180 3.91 12.20 -25.97
N ALA A 181 3.01 11.87 -26.90
CA ALA A 181 2.93 12.54 -28.20
C ALA A 181 2.61 14.06 -28.12
N ASN A 182 2.03 14.50 -27.00
CA ASN A 182 1.71 15.91 -26.76
C ASN A 182 2.88 16.69 -26.12
N GLY A 183 4.00 16.02 -25.82
CA GLY A 183 5.16 16.60 -25.16
C GLY A 183 5.09 16.69 -23.64
N GLU A 184 4.04 16.17 -23.03
CA GLU A 184 3.86 16.07 -21.57
C GLU A 184 4.65 14.88 -21.02
N LEU A 185 5.07 14.97 -19.75
CA LEU A 185 5.69 13.83 -19.06
C LEU A 185 4.67 12.69 -18.90
N LYS A 186 5.14 11.47 -19.11
CA LYS A 186 4.35 10.26 -18.88
C LYS A 186 4.30 9.94 -17.40
N ASP A 187 3.22 9.29 -17.00
CA ASP A 187 3.13 8.66 -15.68
C ASP A 187 4.21 7.57 -15.51
N MET A 188 4.63 7.33 -14.27
CA MET A 188 5.68 6.34 -13.99
C MET A 188 5.24 4.92 -14.35
N ASP A 189 3.94 4.60 -14.28
CA ASP A 189 3.38 3.32 -14.73
C ASP A 189 3.75 3.06 -16.20
N ASP A 190 3.51 4.05 -17.08
CA ASP A 190 3.80 3.95 -18.50
C ASP A 190 5.29 3.76 -18.78
N ILE A 191 6.14 4.49 -18.03
CA ILE A 191 7.61 4.40 -18.17
C ILE A 191 8.09 3.01 -17.73
N LEU A 192 7.56 2.48 -16.63
CA LEU A 192 7.91 1.15 -16.14
C LEU A 192 7.43 0.04 -17.08
N ASP A 193 6.25 0.17 -17.69
CA ASP A 193 5.75 -0.77 -18.69
C ASP A 193 6.65 -0.82 -19.93
N GLU A 194 7.05 0.35 -20.46
CA GLU A 194 7.96 0.40 -21.58
C GLU A 194 9.36 -0.15 -21.27
N LEU A 195 9.86 0.12 -20.05
CA LEU A 195 11.14 -0.44 -19.56
C LEU A 195 11.06 -1.96 -19.43
N GLY A 196 10.03 -2.47 -18.76
CA GLY A 196 9.85 -3.90 -18.52
C GLY A 196 9.71 -4.70 -19.81
N ALA A 197 8.94 -4.18 -20.77
CA ALA A 197 8.75 -4.82 -22.08
C ALA A 197 10.05 -4.96 -22.89
N LYS A 198 11.08 -4.14 -22.62
CA LYS A 198 12.34 -4.14 -23.34
C LYS A 198 13.51 -4.71 -22.53
N TRP A 199 13.34 -4.91 -21.24
CA TRP A 199 14.43 -5.19 -20.31
C TRP A 199 15.28 -6.40 -20.67
N ASP A 200 14.65 -7.50 -21.04
CA ASP A 200 15.34 -8.75 -21.40
C ASP A 200 16.01 -8.71 -22.79
N GLN A 201 15.75 -7.65 -23.56
CA GLN A 201 16.30 -7.49 -24.92
C GLN A 201 17.59 -6.66 -24.93
N ILE A 202 17.99 -6.07 -23.81
CA ILE A 202 19.16 -5.21 -23.69
C ILE A 202 20.27 -5.87 -22.89
N ASP A 203 21.52 -5.57 -23.25
CA ASP A 203 22.68 -6.15 -22.56
C ASP A 203 22.82 -5.64 -21.13
N ARG A 204 23.52 -6.42 -20.30
CA ARG A 204 23.69 -6.14 -18.87
C ARG A 204 24.31 -4.78 -18.56
N GLY A 205 25.25 -4.32 -19.39
CA GLY A 205 25.89 -3.00 -19.22
C GLY A 205 24.87 -1.88 -19.39
N THR A 206 24.04 -1.97 -20.43
CA THR A 206 22.96 -1.03 -20.71
C THR A 206 21.89 -1.07 -19.61
N GLN A 207 21.51 -2.27 -19.12
CA GLN A 207 20.59 -2.42 -17.99
C GLN A 207 21.07 -1.64 -16.77
N VAL A 208 22.33 -1.81 -16.38
CA VAL A 208 22.91 -1.11 -15.22
C VAL A 208 22.96 0.40 -15.45
N ALA A 209 23.38 0.85 -16.66
CA ALA A 209 23.45 2.27 -16.99
C ALA A 209 22.08 2.96 -16.93
N VAL A 210 21.06 2.32 -17.50
CA VAL A 210 19.67 2.80 -17.46
C VAL A 210 19.15 2.82 -16.02
N ALA A 211 19.32 1.73 -15.27
CA ALA A 211 18.87 1.66 -13.89
C ALA A 211 19.56 2.72 -13.00
N GLN A 212 20.83 3.00 -13.22
CA GLN A 212 21.55 4.08 -12.50
C GLN A 212 21.08 5.47 -12.91
N ALA A 213 20.76 5.70 -14.18
CA ALA A 213 20.21 6.98 -14.62
C ALA A 213 18.85 7.27 -13.93
N VAL A 214 18.02 6.26 -13.77
CA VAL A 214 16.69 6.35 -13.11
C VAL A 214 16.84 6.40 -11.59
N GLY A 215 17.45 5.39 -10.98
CA GLY A 215 17.51 5.16 -9.54
C GLY A 215 18.70 5.80 -8.83
N GLY A 216 19.65 6.36 -9.57
CA GLY A 216 20.93 6.81 -9.01
C GLY A 216 21.80 5.64 -8.54
N THR A 217 22.97 5.95 -8.02
CA THR A 217 23.95 4.93 -7.59
C THR A 217 23.55 4.15 -6.35
N ARG A 218 22.55 4.63 -5.60
CA ARG A 218 22.13 4.02 -4.33
C ARG A 218 20.90 3.12 -4.46
N GLN A 219 19.93 3.49 -5.33
CA GLN A 219 18.62 2.83 -5.39
C GLN A 219 18.36 2.06 -6.69
N TYR A 220 19.33 2.04 -7.63
CA TYR A 220 19.16 1.34 -8.91
C TYR A 220 18.91 -0.17 -8.76
N GLN A 221 19.36 -0.78 -7.66
CA GLN A 221 19.18 -2.20 -7.40
C GLN A 221 17.70 -2.58 -7.20
N GLN A 222 16.89 -1.71 -6.60
CA GLN A 222 15.46 -1.95 -6.43
C GLN A 222 14.74 -1.87 -7.78
N LEU A 223 15.15 -0.94 -8.64
CA LEU A 223 14.63 -0.88 -10.01
C LEU A 223 15.01 -2.13 -10.80
N ILE A 224 16.28 -2.56 -10.74
CA ILE A 224 16.72 -3.83 -11.35
C ILE A 224 15.90 -5.00 -10.79
N ALA A 225 15.63 -5.05 -9.49
CA ALA A 225 14.85 -6.12 -8.89
C ALA A 225 13.40 -6.18 -9.42
N ILE A 226 12.78 -5.05 -9.77
CA ILE A 226 11.49 -5.01 -10.44
C ILE A 226 11.63 -5.54 -11.87
N LEU A 227 12.56 -4.99 -12.64
CA LEU A 227 12.70 -5.24 -14.07
C LEU A 227 13.23 -6.66 -14.38
N ASP A 228 14.18 -7.18 -13.60
CA ASP A 228 14.66 -8.57 -13.71
C ASP A 228 13.56 -9.60 -13.30
N ASN A 229 12.46 -9.14 -12.69
CA ASN A 229 11.32 -9.97 -12.32
C ASN A 229 10.02 -9.44 -12.94
N TRP A 230 10.10 -8.94 -14.17
CA TRP A 230 8.99 -8.24 -14.82
C TRP A 230 7.73 -9.11 -14.96
N ASP A 231 7.87 -10.37 -15.38
CA ASP A 231 6.74 -11.32 -15.46
C ASP A 231 6.05 -11.52 -14.11
N TYR A 232 6.84 -11.54 -13.02
CA TYR A 232 6.28 -11.65 -11.67
C TYR A 232 5.59 -10.35 -11.24
N MET A 233 6.12 -9.20 -11.62
CA MET A 233 5.48 -7.90 -11.44
C MET A 233 4.14 -7.84 -12.18
N GLN A 234 4.09 -8.24 -13.45
CA GLN A 234 2.85 -8.29 -14.25
C GLN A 234 1.81 -9.26 -13.65
N LYS A 235 2.27 -10.41 -13.15
CA LYS A 235 1.39 -11.33 -12.41
C LYS A 235 0.80 -10.67 -11.17
N ASN A 236 1.59 -9.92 -10.41
CA ASN A 236 1.13 -9.20 -9.24
C ASN A 236 0.13 -8.09 -9.60
N LEU A 237 0.32 -7.37 -10.70
CA LEU A 237 -0.66 -6.41 -11.22
C LEU A 237 -2.00 -7.08 -11.55
N ASN A 238 -1.98 -8.26 -12.17
CA ASN A 238 -3.20 -9.04 -12.42
C ASN A 238 -3.89 -9.50 -11.13
N VAL A 239 -3.12 -9.87 -10.10
CA VAL A 239 -3.67 -10.20 -8.76
C VAL A 239 -4.30 -8.95 -8.14
N ALA A 240 -3.65 -7.80 -8.22
CA ALA A 240 -4.17 -6.54 -7.72
C ALA A 240 -5.49 -6.15 -8.41
N ALA A 241 -5.55 -6.26 -9.73
CA ALA A 241 -6.75 -5.98 -10.53
C ALA A 241 -7.93 -6.92 -10.20
N GLY A 242 -7.65 -8.17 -9.83
CA GLY A 242 -8.66 -9.18 -9.47
C GLY A 242 -8.93 -9.31 -7.97
N SER A 243 -8.55 -8.34 -7.15
CA SER A 243 -8.52 -8.44 -5.68
C SER A 243 -9.86 -8.31 -4.97
N GLU A 244 -10.92 -7.86 -5.65
CA GLU A 244 -12.22 -7.51 -5.07
C GLU A 244 -12.75 -8.56 -4.09
N GLY A 245 -13.19 -8.10 -2.91
CA GLY A 245 -13.76 -8.93 -1.84
C GLY A 245 -12.76 -9.80 -1.09
N THR A 246 -11.46 -9.63 -1.29
CA THR A 246 -10.44 -10.47 -0.64
C THR A 246 -10.38 -10.24 0.86
N LEU A 247 -10.45 -8.99 1.32
CA LEU A 247 -10.50 -8.68 2.76
C LEU A 247 -11.71 -9.34 3.43
N SER A 248 -12.87 -9.22 2.83
CA SER A 248 -14.11 -9.78 3.39
C SER A 248 -14.04 -11.31 3.48
N ARG A 249 -13.53 -12.01 2.46
CA ARG A 249 -13.28 -13.47 2.52
C ARG A 249 -12.30 -13.87 3.62
N GLN A 250 -11.21 -13.15 3.79
CA GLN A 250 -10.23 -13.41 4.85
C GLN A 250 -10.82 -13.12 6.25
N ALA A 251 -11.61 -12.07 6.39
CA ALA A 251 -12.29 -11.75 7.62
C ALA A 251 -13.34 -12.83 8.01
N GLU A 252 -14.03 -13.43 7.05
CA GLU A 252 -14.92 -14.58 7.28
C GLU A 252 -14.16 -15.80 7.80
N ILE A 253 -13.00 -16.11 7.22
CA ILE A 253 -12.13 -17.18 7.72
C ILE A 253 -11.71 -16.91 9.16
N TYR A 254 -11.27 -15.68 9.46
CA TYR A 254 -10.91 -15.27 10.81
C TYR A 254 -12.11 -15.41 11.77
N ALA A 255 -13.31 -15.01 11.36
CA ALA A 255 -14.52 -15.08 12.19
C ALA A 255 -14.86 -16.52 12.66
N GLY A 256 -14.42 -17.53 11.90
CA GLY A 256 -14.51 -18.95 12.29
C GLY A 256 -13.43 -19.41 13.29
N SER A 257 -12.44 -18.58 13.60
CA SER A 257 -11.32 -18.96 14.46
C SER A 257 -11.67 -18.97 15.96
N TRP A 258 -10.85 -19.68 16.74
CA TRP A 258 -10.92 -19.65 18.20
C TRP A 258 -10.70 -18.25 18.79
N GLU A 259 -9.77 -17.49 18.22
CA GLU A 259 -9.49 -16.12 18.64
C GLU A 259 -10.73 -15.22 18.48
N ALA A 260 -11.40 -15.30 17.33
CA ALA A 260 -12.63 -14.58 17.06
C ALA A 260 -13.74 -14.95 18.04
N ALA A 261 -13.91 -16.26 18.36
CA ALA A 261 -14.87 -16.72 19.34
C ALA A 261 -14.59 -16.13 20.74
N LYS A 262 -13.33 -16.17 21.17
CA LYS A 262 -12.88 -15.58 22.45
C LYS A 262 -13.16 -14.07 22.51
N ASN A 263 -12.91 -13.35 21.45
CA ASN A 263 -13.13 -11.90 21.39
C ASN A 263 -14.64 -11.56 21.46
N ARG A 264 -15.51 -12.33 20.80
CA ARG A 264 -16.96 -12.18 20.92
C ARG A 264 -17.47 -12.40 22.36
N VAL A 265 -16.96 -13.42 23.04
CA VAL A 265 -17.30 -13.67 24.46
C VAL A 265 -16.87 -12.50 25.35
N LYS A 266 -15.65 -11.95 25.12
CA LYS A 266 -15.18 -10.76 25.84
C LYS A 266 -16.06 -9.54 25.58
N ALA A 267 -16.43 -9.26 24.34
CA ALA A 267 -17.31 -8.16 24.01
C ALA A 267 -18.70 -8.29 24.66
N SER A 268 -19.24 -9.50 24.72
CA SER A 268 -20.52 -9.78 25.42
C SER A 268 -20.40 -9.58 26.94
N ALA A 269 -19.29 -10.00 27.55
CA ALA A 269 -19.02 -9.75 28.95
C ALA A 269 -18.87 -8.26 29.28
N GLU A 270 -18.22 -7.47 28.40
CA GLU A 270 -18.11 -6.02 28.53
C GLU A 270 -19.47 -5.33 28.49
N GLU A 271 -20.41 -5.82 27.69
CA GLU A 271 -21.79 -5.31 27.63
C GLU A 271 -22.53 -5.57 28.95
N ILE A 272 -22.49 -6.79 29.46
CA ILE A 272 -23.13 -7.18 30.72
C ILE A 272 -22.57 -6.33 31.88
N TYR A 273 -21.24 -6.18 31.95
CA TYR A 273 -20.61 -5.41 33.00
C TYR A 273 -21.04 -3.94 33.00
N LYS A 274 -21.11 -3.32 31.79
CA LYS A 274 -21.58 -1.93 31.64
C LYS A 274 -23.07 -1.79 32.05
N THR A 275 -23.90 -2.74 31.73
CA THR A 275 -25.33 -2.72 32.13
C THR A 275 -25.45 -2.76 33.63
N LEU A 276 -24.70 -3.65 34.29
CA LEU A 276 -24.72 -3.79 35.76
C LEU A 276 -24.16 -2.56 36.52
N LEU A 277 -23.32 -1.76 35.90
CA LEU A 277 -22.78 -0.55 36.54
C LEU A 277 -23.61 0.71 36.29
N ASN A 278 -24.58 0.66 35.37
CA ASN A 278 -25.44 1.79 35.04
C ASN A 278 -26.85 1.66 35.65
N ASP A 279 -27.14 0.53 36.33
CA ASP A 279 -28.29 0.32 37.20
C ASP A 279 -27.92 0.60 38.68
#